data_214a56f645e2fcfebb9e1f969f0bd648
#
_entry.id   214a56f645e2fcfebb9e1f969f0bd648
#
_cell.length_a   1.000
_cell.length_b   1.000
_cell.length_c   1.000
_cell.angle_alpha   90.00
_cell.angle_beta   90.00
_cell.angle_gamma   90.00
#
_symmetry.space_group_name_H-M   'P 1'
#
loop_
_entity.id
_entity.type
_entity.pdbx_description
1 polymer ?
#
loop_
_entity_poly.entity_id
_entity_poly.type
_entity_poly.pdbx_seq_one_letter_code
_entity_poly.pdbx_strand_id
1 'polypeptide(L)'
;VDTVLADGALLGGRLELIATPGHDDDAVCFLDRETGTLVCGDSVQLDGTAVQGCGAYMYLADYRASMARLGALHAARAILGHPFIPAGDIVCGAKAVDALFDTAIQKTGLYRDFVKACLDAGETDTATVARKLVDFVGGIQPAHLFLPMYTVREHMKELL
;
A
#
# COMPACT_ATOMS: atom_id res chain seq x y z
N VAL A 1 1.71 -26.41 11.72
CA VAL A 1 2.67 -25.31 11.47
C VAL A 1 3.95 -25.65 12.20
N ASP A 2 5.05 -25.90 11.46
CA ASP A 2 6.31 -26.37 12.07
C ASP A 2 7.14 -25.20 12.65
N THR A 3 7.00 -24.00 12.08
CA THR A 3 7.72 -22.81 12.55
C THR A 3 6.88 -21.56 12.29
N VAL A 4 6.76 -20.70 13.30
CA VAL A 4 6.20 -19.36 13.18
C VAL A 4 7.36 -18.38 13.02
N LEU A 5 7.33 -17.60 11.96
CA LEU A 5 8.34 -16.57 11.71
C LEU A 5 7.90 -15.24 12.35
N ALA A 6 8.84 -14.53 12.94
CA ALA A 6 8.63 -13.22 13.49
C ALA A 6 9.35 -12.16 12.65
N ASP A 7 9.01 -10.89 12.85
CA ASP A 7 9.70 -9.74 12.26
C ASP A 7 11.21 -9.82 12.54
N GLY A 8 12.02 -9.61 11.52
CA GLY A 8 13.47 -9.74 11.56
C GLY A 8 13.99 -11.20 11.45
N ALA A 9 13.11 -12.21 11.32
CA ALA A 9 13.53 -13.60 11.13
C ALA A 9 14.30 -13.75 9.82
N LEU A 10 15.41 -14.51 9.88
CA LEU A 10 16.31 -14.72 8.74
C LEU A 10 16.18 -16.17 8.23
N LEU A 11 15.57 -16.31 7.05
CA LEU A 11 15.40 -17.61 6.38
C LEU A 11 16.66 -17.97 5.57
N GLY A 12 17.20 -19.14 5.84
CA GLY A 12 18.41 -19.61 5.15
C GLY A 12 19.62 -18.69 5.29
N GLY A 13 19.66 -17.83 6.31
CA GLY A 13 20.72 -16.84 6.50
C GLY A 13 20.72 -15.69 5.49
N ARG A 14 19.69 -15.59 4.64
CA ARG A 14 19.66 -14.65 3.49
C ARG A 14 18.40 -13.79 3.42
N LEU A 15 17.21 -14.42 3.49
CA LEU A 15 15.95 -13.71 3.35
C LEU A 15 15.45 -13.22 4.70
N GLU A 16 15.45 -11.92 4.93
CA GLU A 16 14.90 -11.31 6.13
C GLU A 16 13.40 -11.03 5.97
N LEU A 17 12.60 -11.55 6.89
CA LEU A 17 11.19 -11.22 6.99
C LEU A 17 11.03 -9.84 7.64
N ILE A 18 10.24 -8.98 7.03
CA ILE A 18 9.89 -7.66 7.52
C ILE A 18 8.36 -7.59 7.62
N ALA A 19 7.84 -7.48 8.84
CA ALA A 19 6.41 -7.26 9.05
C ALA A 19 6.02 -5.88 8.51
N THR A 20 4.99 -5.83 7.68
CA THR A 20 4.52 -4.62 7.00
C THR A 20 3.00 -4.51 7.05
N PRO A 21 2.40 -4.48 8.27
CA PRO A 21 0.96 -4.34 8.40
C PRO A 21 0.48 -3.06 7.70
N GLY A 22 -0.77 -3.09 7.24
CA GLY A 22 -1.39 -1.93 6.59
C GLY A 22 -2.35 -2.30 5.48
N HIS A 23 -1.88 -2.99 4.43
CA HIS A 23 -2.79 -3.60 3.45
C HIS A 23 -3.66 -4.65 4.15
N ASP A 24 -3.03 -5.51 4.90
CA ASP A 24 -3.64 -6.46 5.83
C ASP A 24 -2.83 -6.44 7.14
N ASP A 25 -3.33 -7.07 8.22
CA ASP A 25 -2.67 -7.08 9.54
C ASP A 25 -1.46 -8.03 9.59
N ASP A 26 -1.42 -9.06 8.75
CA ASP A 26 -0.35 -10.05 8.65
C ASP A 26 0.57 -9.87 7.42
N ALA A 27 0.45 -8.76 6.70
CA ALA A 27 1.27 -8.47 5.53
C ALA A 27 2.77 -8.46 5.87
N VAL A 28 3.58 -9.07 5.00
CA VAL A 28 5.03 -9.16 5.16
C VAL A 28 5.76 -8.88 3.86
N CYS A 29 6.98 -8.34 3.97
CA CYS A 29 7.96 -8.27 2.90
C CYS A 29 9.15 -9.19 3.21
N PHE A 30 9.90 -9.54 2.18
CA PHE A 30 11.16 -10.26 2.32
C PHE A 30 12.29 -9.46 1.67
N LEU A 31 13.33 -9.15 2.45
CA LEU A 31 14.55 -8.54 1.94
C LEU A 31 15.61 -9.62 1.69
N ASP A 32 16.00 -9.79 0.44
CA ASP A 32 17.21 -10.54 0.09
C ASP A 32 18.44 -9.68 0.40
N ARG A 33 19.12 -10.01 1.50
CA ARG A 33 20.29 -9.27 1.97
C ARG A 33 21.51 -9.34 1.05
N GLU A 34 21.54 -10.34 0.17
CA GLU A 34 22.65 -10.52 -0.78
C GLU A 34 22.52 -9.59 -1.99
N THR A 35 21.31 -9.43 -2.51
CA THR A 35 21.03 -8.65 -3.72
C THR A 35 20.44 -7.27 -3.43
N GLY A 36 20.01 -7.01 -2.19
CA GLY A 36 19.24 -5.82 -1.83
C GLY A 36 17.85 -5.81 -2.49
N THR A 37 17.30 -6.97 -2.86
CA THR A 37 15.99 -7.07 -3.47
C THR A 37 14.91 -7.23 -2.42
N LEU A 38 13.92 -6.36 -2.42
CA LEU A 38 12.75 -6.40 -1.55
C LEU A 38 11.57 -6.99 -2.30
N VAL A 39 11.01 -8.07 -1.81
CA VAL A 39 9.76 -8.69 -2.30
C VAL A 39 8.63 -8.21 -1.42
N CYS A 40 7.75 -7.37 -1.96
CA CYS A 40 6.77 -6.61 -1.18
C CYS A 40 5.38 -7.29 -1.10
N GLY A 41 5.07 -8.26 -1.98
CA GLY A 41 3.69 -8.72 -2.09
C GLY A 41 2.73 -7.54 -2.31
N ASP A 42 1.65 -7.54 -1.57
CA ASP A 42 0.62 -6.48 -1.61
C ASP A 42 0.82 -5.37 -0.57
N SER A 43 1.97 -5.33 0.11
CA SER A 43 2.26 -4.29 1.11
C SER A 43 2.29 -2.89 0.51
N VAL A 44 2.66 -2.73 -0.79
CA VAL A 44 2.65 -1.44 -1.50
C VAL A 44 1.42 -1.36 -2.40
N GLN A 45 0.65 -0.28 -2.33
CA GLN A 45 -0.65 -0.20 -3.02
C GLN A 45 -0.75 0.92 -4.07
N LEU A 46 -0.07 2.04 -3.91
CA LEU A 46 -0.13 3.21 -4.81
C LEU A 46 -1.57 3.58 -5.23
N ASP A 47 -1.87 3.65 -6.54
CA ASP A 47 -3.22 3.84 -7.07
C ASP A 47 -3.98 2.51 -7.31
N GLY A 48 -3.45 1.41 -6.77
CA GLY A 48 -4.02 0.08 -6.99
C GLY A 48 -3.67 -0.50 -8.36
N THR A 49 -4.35 -1.59 -8.71
CA THR A 49 -4.30 -2.18 -10.05
C THR A 49 -5.50 -1.72 -10.87
N ALA A 50 -5.48 -1.96 -12.19
CA ALA A 50 -6.61 -1.62 -13.08
C ALA A 50 -7.94 -2.25 -12.64
N VAL A 51 -7.92 -3.45 -12.03
CA VAL A 51 -9.13 -4.13 -11.57
C VAL A 51 -9.52 -3.80 -10.13
N GLN A 52 -8.59 -3.26 -9.35
CA GLN A 52 -8.79 -2.86 -7.95
C GLN A 52 -9.44 -1.47 -7.83
N GLY A 53 -9.13 -0.58 -8.76
CA GLY A 53 -9.70 0.75 -8.89
C GLY A 53 -8.94 1.84 -8.14
N CYS A 54 -8.41 1.57 -6.96
CA CYS A 54 -7.54 2.47 -6.19
C CYS A 54 -6.67 1.65 -5.21
N GLY A 55 -5.71 2.28 -4.57
CA GLY A 55 -4.91 1.65 -3.51
C GLY A 55 -5.79 1.18 -2.35
N ALA A 56 -5.52 -0.03 -1.83
CA ALA A 56 -6.31 -0.64 -0.77
C ALA A 56 -5.47 -0.90 0.49
N TYR A 57 -5.93 -0.39 1.63
CA TYR A 57 -5.35 -0.67 2.94
C TYR A 57 -6.46 -0.68 4.00
N MET A 58 -6.32 -1.59 4.96
CA MET A 58 -7.27 -1.80 6.05
C MET A 58 -6.83 -1.12 7.35
N TYR A 59 -5.54 -0.73 7.44
CA TYR A 59 -4.92 -0.11 8.61
C TYR A 59 -4.01 1.03 8.16
N LEU A 60 -4.57 2.23 8.01
CA LEU A 60 -3.89 3.39 7.40
C LEU A 60 -2.63 3.83 8.14
N ALA A 61 -2.68 3.87 9.48
CA ALA A 61 -1.53 4.29 10.30
C ALA A 61 -0.37 3.30 10.14
N ASP A 62 -0.67 1.99 10.20
CA ASP A 62 0.31 0.93 10.02
C ASP A 62 0.86 0.92 8.60
N TYR A 63 0.01 1.13 7.59
CA TYR A 63 0.44 1.25 6.19
C TYR A 63 1.49 2.36 6.02
N ARG A 64 1.21 3.57 6.54
CA ARG A 64 2.17 4.69 6.49
C ARG A 64 3.48 4.36 7.20
N ALA A 65 3.41 3.74 8.39
CA ALA A 65 4.59 3.34 9.15
C ALA A 65 5.41 2.26 8.40
N SER A 66 4.74 1.28 7.80
CA SER A 66 5.37 0.24 6.99
C SER A 66 6.08 0.83 5.76
N MET A 67 5.43 1.75 5.03
CA MET A 67 6.06 2.41 3.88
C MET A 67 7.28 3.23 4.28
N ALA A 68 7.21 3.97 5.39
CA ALA A 68 8.36 4.71 5.90
C ALA A 68 9.51 3.78 6.31
N ARG A 69 9.20 2.65 6.97
CA ARG A 69 10.18 1.63 7.34
C ARG A 69 10.85 1.02 6.11
N LEU A 70 10.08 0.65 5.08
CA LEU A 70 10.61 0.05 3.85
C LEU A 70 11.48 1.04 3.07
N GLY A 71 11.09 2.32 3.00
CA GLY A 71 11.89 3.37 2.38
C GLY A 71 13.25 3.56 3.04
N ALA A 72 13.33 3.43 4.37
CA ALA A 72 14.59 3.55 5.12
C ALA A 72 15.58 2.39 4.88
N LEU A 73 15.17 1.32 4.18
CA LEU A 73 16.05 0.20 3.82
C LEU A 73 16.94 0.50 2.63
N HIS A 74 16.61 1.49 1.80
CA HIS A 74 17.33 1.85 0.58
C HIS A 74 17.59 0.65 -0.33
N ALA A 75 16.58 -0.19 -0.53
CA ALA A 75 16.69 -1.43 -1.29
C ALA A 75 17.06 -1.16 -2.75
N ALA A 76 17.89 -2.03 -3.34
CA ALA A 76 18.34 -1.88 -4.73
C ALA A 76 17.21 -2.15 -5.75
N ARG A 77 16.22 -2.95 -5.36
CA ARG A 77 15.07 -3.34 -6.18
C ARG A 77 13.86 -3.64 -5.30
N ALA A 78 12.67 -3.34 -5.81
CA ALA A 78 11.40 -3.77 -5.23
C ALA A 78 10.62 -4.60 -6.25
N ILE A 79 10.05 -5.72 -5.79
CA ILE A 79 9.16 -6.60 -6.55
C ILE A 79 7.80 -6.55 -5.85
N LEU A 80 6.79 -6.09 -6.55
CA LEU A 80 5.43 -5.92 -6.04
C LEU A 80 4.57 -7.16 -6.39
N GLY A 81 3.53 -7.41 -5.64
CA GLY A 81 2.63 -8.55 -5.88
C GLY A 81 1.81 -8.42 -7.16
N HIS A 82 1.55 -7.19 -7.59
CA HIS A 82 0.77 -6.84 -8.75
C HIS A 82 1.38 -5.65 -9.51
N PRO A 83 1.02 -5.43 -10.79
CA PRO A 83 1.42 -4.23 -11.54
C PRO A 83 0.66 -3.00 -11.03
N PHE A 84 1.06 -2.48 -9.87
CA PHE A 84 0.44 -1.30 -9.28
C PHE A 84 0.74 -0.04 -10.08
N ILE A 85 -0.29 0.78 -10.27
CA ILE A 85 -0.22 2.02 -11.06
C ILE A 85 0.37 3.15 -10.19
N PRO A 86 1.35 3.93 -10.71
CA PRO A 86 1.98 3.83 -12.03
C PRO A 86 3.26 2.99 -12.10
N ALA A 87 3.69 2.33 -11.00
CA ALA A 87 5.02 1.74 -10.87
C ALA A 87 5.22 0.43 -11.65
N GLY A 88 4.14 -0.31 -11.94
CA GLY A 88 4.25 -1.67 -12.45
C GLY A 88 4.51 -2.68 -11.33
N ASP A 89 5.14 -3.81 -11.67
CA ASP A 89 5.43 -4.92 -10.75
C ASP A 89 6.90 -4.98 -10.29
N ILE A 90 7.82 -4.28 -10.97
CA ILE A 90 9.23 -4.25 -10.62
C ILE A 90 9.79 -2.83 -10.73
N VAL A 91 10.43 -2.37 -9.63
CA VAL A 91 11.13 -1.08 -9.58
C VAL A 91 12.61 -1.33 -9.30
N CYS A 92 13.49 -0.78 -10.13
CA CYS A 92 14.94 -0.97 -10.06
C CYS A 92 15.68 0.32 -9.77
N GLY A 93 16.70 0.23 -8.90
CA GLY A 93 17.54 1.34 -8.48
C GLY A 93 17.09 1.96 -7.17
N ALA A 94 18.01 2.12 -6.22
CA ALA A 94 17.69 2.56 -4.85
C ALA A 94 16.89 3.86 -4.82
N LYS A 95 17.25 4.87 -5.61
CA LYS A 95 16.49 6.14 -5.67
C LYS A 95 15.06 5.97 -6.16
N ALA A 96 14.82 5.05 -7.11
CA ALA A 96 13.48 4.78 -7.62
C ALA A 96 12.65 3.99 -6.60
N VAL A 97 13.30 3.09 -5.86
CA VAL A 97 12.66 2.34 -4.78
C VAL A 97 12.32 3.26 -3.60
N ASP A 98 13.21 4.17 -3.21
CA ASP A 98 12.92 5.18 -2.19
C ASP A 98 11.72 6.05 -2.62
N ALA A 99 11.72 6.54 -3.86
CA ALA A 99 10.61 7.33 -4.41
C ALA A 99 9.29 6.54 -4.50
N LEU A 100 9.33 5.22 -4.67
CA LEU A 100 8.15 4.36 -4.64
C LEU A 100 7.44 4.47 -3.28
N PHE A 101 8.19 4.32 -2.17
CA PHE A 101 7.63 4.36 -0.83
C PHE A 101 7.18 5.78 -0.44
N ASP A 102 7.93 6.81 -0.80
CA ASP A 102 7.52 8.21 -0.63
C ASP A 102 6.21 8.49 -1.37
N THR A 103 6.10 8.00 -2.61
CA THR A 103 4.87 8.12 -3.40
C THR A 103 3.70 7.39 -2.74
N ALA A 104 3.92 6.18 -2.20
CA ALA A 104 2.89 5.44 -1.50
C ALA A 104 2.34 6.22 -0.29
N ILE A 105 3.21 6.87 0.49
CA ILE A 105 2.79 7.74 1.60
C ILE A 105 2.03 8.97 1.09
N GLN A 106 2.56 9.66 0.07
CA GLN A 106 1.92 10.85 -0.51
C GLN A 106 0.52 10.55 -1.04
N LYS A 107 0.31 9.38 -1.65
CA LYS A 107 -1.00 8.94 -2.14
C LYS A 107 -2.02 8.85 -1.01
N THR A 108 -1.63 8.39 0.18
CA THR A 108 -2.55 8.39 1.33
C THR A 108 -3.00 9.80 1.73
N GLY A 109 -2.13 10.80 1.59
CA GLY A 109 -2.47 12.20 1.81
C GLY A 109 -3.48 12.72 0.78
N LEU A 110 -3.27 12.43 -0.51
CA LEU A 110 -4.19 12.80 -1.58
C LEU A 110 -5.58 12.17 -1.37
N TYR A 111 -5.63 10.89 -0.97
CA TYR A 111 -6.89 10.21 -0.70
C TYR A 111 -7.62 10.81 0.50
N ARG A 112 -6.87 11.12 1.57
CA ARG A 112 -7.41 11.81 2.75
C ARG A 112 -8.06 13.14 2.38
N ASP A 113 -7.36 13.97 1.60
CA ASP A 113 -7.86 15.29 1.22
C ASP A 113 -9.08 15.18 0.31
N PHE A 114 -9.12 14.18 -0.59
CA PHE A 114 -10.29 13.87 -1.40
C PHE A 114 -11.50 13.44 -0.55
N VAL A 115 -11.29 12.50 0.38
CA VAL A 115 -12.36 12.03 1.28
C VAL A 115 -12.87 13.19 2.13
N LYS A 116 -11.95 14.03 2.65
CA LYS A 116 -12.33 15.24 3.39
C LYS A 116 -13.22 16.17 2.57
N ALA A 117 -12.88 16.43 1.31
CA ALA A 117 -13.69 17.26 0.44
C ALA A 117 -15.10 16.67 0.19
N CYS A 118 -15.22 15.35 0.09
CA CYS A 118 -16.52 14.68 -0.01
C CYS A 118 -17.35 14.87 1.28
N LEU A 119 -16.74 14.70 2.44
CA LEU A 119 -17.41 14.90 3.74
C LEU A 119 -17.84 16.35 3.94
N ASP A 120 -16.99 17.32 3.60
CA ASP A 120 -17.29 18.75 3.67
C ASP A 120 -18.47 19.12 2.74
N ALA A 121 -18.65 18.39 1.64
CA ALA A 121 -19.78 18.53 0.72
C ALA A 121 -21.06 17.79 1.19
N GLY A 122 -21.02 17.15 2.36
CA GLY A 122 -22.16 16.41 2.92
C GLY A 122 -22.30 14.96 2.41
N GLU A 123 -21.32 14.44 1.66
CA GLU A 123 -21.35 13.07 1.18
C GLU A 123 -20.74 12.13 2.23
N THR A 124 -21.58 11.32 2.87
CA THR A 124 -21.15 10.41 3.96
C THR A 124 -21.33 8.92 3.62
N ASP A 125 -21.93 8.62 2.45
CA ASP A 125 -22.07 7.23 2.01
C ASP A 125 -20.74 6.68 1.51
N THR A 126 -20.17 5.75 2.25
CA THR A 126 -18.84 5.15 1.96
C THR A 126 -18.76 4.58 0.55
N ALA A 127 -19.83 3.95 0.05
CA ALA A 127 -19.80 3.35 -1.29
C ALA A 127 -19.78 4.42 -2.39
N THR A 128 -20.52 5.52 -2.18
CA THR A 128 -20.51 6.67 -3.10
C THR A 128 -19.15 7.35 -3.12
N VAL A 129 -18.56 7.61 -1.94
CA VAL A 129 -17.21 8.20 -1.84
C VAL A 129 -16.16 7.28 -2.47
N ALA A 130 -16.28 5.95 -2.29
CA ALA A 130 -15.36 4.99 -2.90
C ALA A 130 -15.42 5.01 -4.43
N ARG A 131 -16.61 5.07 -5.04
CA ARG A 131 -16.73 5.24 -6.51
C ARG A 131 -16.07 6.54 -6.99
N LYS A 132 -16.38 7.65 -6.30
CA LYS A 132 -15.76 8.95 -6.62
C LYS A 132 -14.24 8.94 -6.47
N LEU A 133 -13.70 8.22 -5.48
CA LEU A 133 -12.25 8.06 -5.30
C LEU A 133 -11.63 7.29 -6.45
N VAL A 134 -12.25 6.20 -6.91
CA VAL A 134 -11.78 5.44 -8.09
C VAL A 134 -11.74 6.34 -9.33
N ASP A 135 -12.79 7.13 -9.57
CA ASP A 135 -12.81 8.10 -10.69
C ASP A 135 -11.73 9.18 -10.52
N PHE A 136 -11.53 9.68 -9.31
CA PHE A 136 -10.52 10.69 -8.99
C PHE A 136 -9.09 10.25 -9.31
N VAL A 137 -8.75 9.00 -9.03
CA VAL A 137 -7.42 8.46 -9.37
C VAL A 137 -7.31 7.99 -10.83
N GLY A 138 -8.36 8.11 -11.61
CA GLY A 138 -8.40 7.64 -12.99
C GLY A 138 -8.48 6.13 -13.12
N GLY A 139 -8.93 5.44 -12.07
CA GLY A 139 -9.09 3.99 -12.03
C GLY A 139 -10.32 3.52 -12.82
N ILE A 140 -10.36 2.22 -13.11
CA ILE A 140 -11.54 1.56 -13.66
C ILE A 140 -12.44 1.16 -12.50
N GLN A 141 -13.75 1.45 -12.61
CA GLN A 141 -14.71 1.06 -11.57
C GLN A 141 -14.71 -0.47 -11.40
N PRO A 142 -14.33 -0.99 -10.23
CA PRO A 142 -14.26 -2.42 -10.01
C PRO A 142 -15.66 -3.04 -9.91
N ALA A 143 -15.78 -4.34 -10.24
CA ALA A 143 -17.03 -5.09 -10.08
C ALA A 143 -17.54 -5.08 -8.64
N HIS A 144 -16.62 -5.00 -7.67
CA HIS A 144 -16.92 -4.95 -6.23
C HIS A 144 -16.13 -3.83 -5.56
N LEU A 145 -16.82 -2.96 -4.82
CA LEU A 145 -16.23 -1.79 -4.16
C LEU A 145 -15.59 -2.09 -2.80
N PHE A 146 -15.50 -3.35 -2.37
CA PHE A 146 -15.08 -3.64 -1.00
C PHE A 146 -13.67 -3.10 -0.70
N LEU A 147 -12.70 -3.23 -1.61
CA LEU A 147 -11.34 -2.70 -1.44
C LEU A 147 -11.31 -1.17 -1.38
N PRO A 148 -11.87 -0.42 -2.36
CA PRO A 148 -11.98 1.03 -2.24
C PRO A 148 -12.72 1.50 -0.99
N MET A 149 -13.75 0.76 -0.55
CA MET A 149 -14.49 1.08 0.68
C MET A 149 -13.66 0.92 1.95
N TYR A 150 -12.73 -0.06 2.03
CA TYR A 150 -11.80 -0.15 3.15
C TYR A 150 -10.95 1.10 3.25
N THR A 151 -10.32 1.50 2.15
CA THR A 151 -9.51 2.71 2.07
C THR A 151 -10.29 3.96 2.51
N VAL A 152 -11.50 4.15 1.98
CA VAL A 152 -12.35 5.30 2.35
C VAL A 152 -12.72 5.26 3.84
N ARG A 153 -13.06 4.10 4.39
CA ARG A 153 -13.38 3.96 5.82
C ARG A 153 -12.20 4.34 6.71
N GLU A 154 -11.00 3.97 6.35
CA GLU A 154 -9.80 4.34 7.11
C GLU A 154 -9.59 5.86 7.13
N HIS A 155 -9.78 6.53 5.99
CA HIS A 155 -9.73 8.00 5.95
C HIS A 155 -10.89 8.67 6.69
N MET A 156 -12.10 8.13 6.61
CA MET A 156 -13.23 8.62 7.40
C MET A 156 -12.96 8.51 8.91
N LYS A 157 -12.38 7.39 9.38
CA LYS A 157 -11.98 7.21 10.78
C LYS A 157 -10.92 8.22 11.24
N GLU A 158 -9.98 8.57 10.35
CA GLU A 158 -8.95 9.57 10.64
C GLU A 158 -9.53 10.99 10.72
N LEU A 159 -10.62 11.29 10.01
CA LEU A 159 -11.19 12.62 9.83
C LEU A 159 -12.35 12.94 10.80
N LEU A 160 -12.98 11.92 11.37
CA LEU A 160 -14.14 12.02 12.29
C LEU A 160 -13.76 11.71 13.73
#